data_ec4b4bfefdba705e02ffc0f6387cc04e
#
_entry.id   ec4b4bfefdba705e02ffc0f6387cc04e
#
_cell.length_a   1.000
_cell.length_b   1.000
_cell.length_c   1.000
_cell.angle_alpha   90.00
_cell.angle_beta   90.00
_cell.angle_gamma   90.00
#
_symmetry.space_group_name_H-M   'P 1'
#
loop_
_entity.id
_entity.type
_entity.pdbx_description
1 polymer ?
#
loop_
_entity_poly.entity_id
_entity_poly.type
_entity_poly.pdbx_seq_one_letter_code
_entity_poly.pdbx_strand_id
1 'polypeptide(L)'
;MRRLITTLAILLVVIVAGMTALVLLVNPNDFRGYMVKQVAQRSGYQLKLDGDLRWHVWPQLSILAGRMSLTAPGAAQPMVSAENMRLDVSLIPLFSHQLSVKQVMLKNAVIRATPDSERQRPQNAPIGPADSTPPEPVSGWQYDIGHLRIVDSLLIWQQPGGEEINFRNLNLDMTQDRRQSAALDVATSVSRDQRTLQLALKGHMKIADYPHLLSGNVDTLQWQLSGAGIPAEGIKGDASMLASWQAENQQFSLQQIVASLNDSQLNGDISGKWGAQPDLKVALHATTLDLDKLFGIHIDGVSQQAQAAQLTAANRAPVIAVEKSWSGASSPLTGMHMLLNLKLDAVRWRGLDLHTVLLDAENRAGEINLNTFSGQVGAGRFSLPGGVDVRQPVAKIALQPQLQTVAIKPLLRAFRLPQALDGTLTLNGELAGTNLDMMAAKNSWQGSAQANVQNLQVATLNIPQMVQRAISRSSDRLSADEASSDGTIQQLSGKIMLNKGVITLSQLNGEAQKLSLTGAGTVTMPTEALDMQLAVKINGGWKGDDRLIAALAESAIPLRIYGNWQSLQYSLPVDQLLRRQIEDTAKSRLNQWIDRNQSNEKAQQLKKQLQR
;
A
#
# COMPACT_ATOMS: atom_id res chain seq x y z
N MET A 1 51.63 17.95 46.68
CA MET A 1 50.55 16.92 46.76
C MET A 1 49.86 16.93 48.16
N ARG A 2 50.49 16.82 49.28
CA ARG A 2 49.78 16.83 50.60
C ARG A 2 48.90 18.07 50.85
N ARG A 3 49.32 19.28 50.51
CA ARG A 3 48.52 20.51 50.70
C ARG A 3 47.28 20.53 49.78
N LEU A 4 47.35 19.96 48.58
CA LEU A 4 46.24 19.87 47.63
C LEU A 4 45.20 18.84 48.10
N ILE A 5 45.63 17.71 48.66
CA ILE A 5 44.76 16.69 49.25
C ILE A 5 44.03 17.22 50.49
N THR A 6 44.73 17.96 51.35
CA THR A 6 44.12 18.57 52.55
C THR A 6 43.12 19.67 52.21
N THR A 7 43.41 20.55 51.25
CA THR A 7 42.43 21.54 50.78
C THR A 7 41.21 20.88 50.12
N LEU A 8 41.40 19.82 49.34
CA LEU A 8 40.29 19.04 48.75
C LEU A 8 39.43 18.34 49.81
N ALA A 9 40.07 17.77 50.84
CA ALA A 9 39.37 17.12 51.94
C ALA A 9 38.57 18.15 52.80
N ILE A 10 39.12 19.31 53.05
CA ILE A 10 38.40 20.40 53.76
C ILE A 10 37.24 20.90 52.94
N LEU A 11 37.41 21.09 51.60
CA LEU A 11 36.34 21.49 50.69
C LEU A 11 35.22 20.44 50.66
N LEU A 12 35.59 19.17 50.64
CA LEU A 12 34.62 18.07 50.69
C LEU A 12 33.82 18.08 52.00
N VAL A 13 34.48 18.26 53.14
CA VAL A 13 33.81 18.32 54.42
C VAL A 13 32.88 19.54 54.53
N VAL A 14 33.28 20.70 54.01
CA VAL A 14 32.42 21.89 53.93
C VAL A 14 31.20 21.68 53.04
N ILE A 15 31.38 21.05 51.91
CA ILE A 15 30.28 20.71 51.02
C ILE A 15 29.31 19.72 51.68
N VAL A 16 29.82 18.65 52.29
CA VAL A 16 28.99 17.67 53.01
C VAL A 16 28.27 18.30 54.21
N ALA A 17 28.95 19.10 54.99
CA ALA A 17 28.34 19.82 56.11
C ALA A 17 27.27 20.83 55.62
N GLY A 18 27.56 21.59 54.57
CA GLY A 18 26.59 22.51 53.94
C GLY A 18 25.35 21.81 53.39
N MET A 19 25.54 20.68 52.73
CA MET A 19 24.43 19.85 52.24
C MET A 19 23.61 19.24 53.40
N THR A 20 24.25 18.75 54.42
CA THR A 20 23.58 18.22 55.60
C THR A 20 22.80 19.32 56.33
N ALA A 21 23.37 20.49 56.49
CA ALA A 21 22.69 21.66 57.07
C ALA A 21 21.47 22.07 56.22
N LEU A 22 21.58 22.09 54.89
CA LEU A 22 20.49 22.41 54.01
C LEU A 22 19.31 21.42 54.17
N VAL A 23 19.59 20.11 54.19
CA VAL A 23 18.57 19.06 54.37
C VAL A 23 17.88 19.14 55.73
N LEU A 24 18.60 19.55 56.76
CA LEU A 24 18.06 19.67 58.12
C LEU A 24 17.31 20.98 58.36
N LEU A 25 17.73 22.08 57.73
CA LEU A 25 17.17 23.42 57.95
C LEU A 25 16.07 23.81 57.00
N VAL A 26 16.04 23.25 55.77
CA VAL A 26 15.06 23.57 54.73
C VAL A 26 14.15 22.39 54.51
N ASN A 27 12.89 22.52 54.87
CA ASN A 27 11.89 21.47 54.62
C ASN A 27 11.38 21.57 53.17
N PRO A 28 11.51 20.52 52.33
CA PRO A 28 11.03 20.58 50.96
C PRO A 28 9.50 20.78 50.85
N ASN A 29 8.74 20.42 51.91
CA ASN A 29 7.30 20.63 51.95
C ASN A 29 6.88 22.11 51.96
N ASP A 30 7.76 23.01 52.40
CA ASP A 30 7.53 24.46 52.40
C ASP A 30 7.37 25.00 50.97
N PHE A 31 7.98 24.35 50.00
CA PHE A 31 7.84 24.70 48.57
C PHE A 31 6.57 24.18 47.91
N ARG A 32 5.81 23.25 48.54
CA ARG A 32 4.58 22.67 47.96
C ARG A 32 3.57 23.76 47.60
N GLY A 33 3.21 24.59 48.57
CA GLY A 33 2.23 25.65 48.35
C GLY A 33 2.66 26.65 47.28
N TYR A 34 3.96 26.97 47.26
CA TYR A 34 4.57 27.83 46.26
C TYR A 34 4.45 27.22 44.85
N MET A 35 4.84 25.94 44.66
CA MET A 35 4.74 25.25 43.39
C MET A 35 3.31 25.21 42.85
N VAL A 36 2.35 24.81 43.70
CA VAL A 36 0.92 24.75 43.34
C VAL A 36 0.39 26.10 42.90
N LYS A 37 0.67 27.17 43.71
CA LYS A 37 0.24 28.54 43.42
C LYS A 37 0.85 29.06 42.12
N GLN A 38 2.11 28.78 41.89
CA GLN A 38 2.87 29.26 40.74
C GLN A 38 2.40 28.62 39.44
N VAL A 39 2.14 27.32 39.44
CA VAL A 39 1.55 26.62 38.27
C VAL A 39 0.17 27.18 38.00
N ALA A 40 -0.70 27.33 39.00
CA ALA A 40 -2.04 27.87 38.83
C ALA A 40 -2.04 29.31 38.29
N GLN A 41 -1.15 30.19 38.81
CA GLN A 41 -1.09 31.58 38.37
C GLN A 41 -0.57 31.76 36.95
N ARG A 42 0.37 30.93 36.50
CA ARG A 42 1.00 31.06 35.18
C ARG A 42 0.31 30.32 34.06
N SER A 43 -0.16 29.10 34.31
CA SER A 43 -0.76 28.23 33.28
C SER A 43 -2.27 28.13 33.44
N GLY A 44 -2.83 28.50 34.58
CA GLY A 44 -4.21 28.23 34.94
C GLY A 44 -4.48 26.76 35.30
N TYR A 45 -3.49 25.88 35.21
CA TYR A 45 -3.64 24.47 35.56
C TYR A 45 -3.56 24.24 37.08
N GLN A 46 -4.28 23.26 37.56
CA GLN A 46 -4.27 22.86 38.96
C GLN A 46 -3.28 21.72 39.17
N LEU A 47 -2.16 22.02 39.85
CA LEU A 47 -1.18 21.03 40.27
C LEU A 47 -1.57 20.48 41.64
N LYS A 48 -1.67 19.17 41.78
CA LYS A 48 -1.86 18.46 43.04
C LYS A 48 -0.67 17.56 43.27
N LEU A 49 -0.05 17.67 44.49
CA LEU A 49 1.07 16.84 44.93
C LEU A 49 0.62 16.04 46.15
N ASP A 50 0.58 14.71 46.03
CA ASP A 50 0.17 13.79 47.08
C ASP A 50 1.43 13.20 47.76
N GLY A 51 1.40 13.12 49.07
CA GLY A 51 2.52 12.61 49.88
C GLY A 51 3.59 13.68 50.23
N ASP A 52 4.54 13.30 51.04
CA ASP A 52 5.61 14.21 51.50
C ASP A 52 6.68 14.39 50.45
N LEU A 53 7.12 15.63 50.29
CA LEU A 53 8.29 15.97 49.51
C LEU A 53 9.55 15.59 50.28
N ARG A 54 10.54 15.00 49.60
CA ARG A 54 11.78 14.50 50.20
C ARG A 54 12.98 15.02 49.42
N TRP A 55 14.05 15.35 50.15
CA TRP A 55 15.32 15.65 49.51
C TRP A 55 16.02 14.41 48.99
N HIS A 56 16.59 14.50 47.81
CA HIS A 56 17.55 13.56 47.25
C HIS A 56 18.81 14.31 46.87
N VAL A 57 19.94 13.97 47.51
CA VAL A 57 21.12 14.82 47.54
C VAL A 57 22.18 14.40 46.52
N TRP A 58 22.22 13.16 46.17
CA TRP A 58 23.26 12.60 45.28
C TRP A 58 22.65 11.87 44.06
N PRO A 59 23.18 12.01 42.82
CA PRO A 59 24.32 12.85 42.38
C PRO A 59 23.97 14.35 42.23
N GLN A 60 22.68 14.70 42.22
CA GLN A 60 22.18 16.07 42.10
C GLN A 60 21.15 16.34 43.18
N LEU A 61 21.12 17.59 43.67
CA LEU A 61 20.10 18.00 44.63
C LEU A 61 18.74 18.05 43.97
N SER A 62 17.81 17.23 44.46
CA SER A 62 16.49 17.07 43.89
C SER A 62 15.42 17.01 44.95
N ILE A 63 14.22 17.47 44.63
CA ILE A 63 13.00 17.23 45.39
C ILE A 63 12.28 16.05 44.77
N LEU A 64 12.07 14.99 45.53
CA LEU A 64 11.24 13.86 45.15
C LEU A 64 9.83 14.11 45.67
N ALA A 65 8.86 14.07 44.77
CA ALA A 65 7.45 14.01 45.08
C ALA A 65 6.90 12.62 44.74
N GLY A 66 5.95 12.15 45.50
CA GLY A 66 5.19 10.95 45.18
C GLY A 66 4.23 11.22 44.04
N ARG A 67 2.98 10.77 44.16
CA ARG A 67 2.00 11.01 43.14
C ARG A 67 1.73 12.49 42.90
N MET A 68 1.65 12.85 41.59
CA MET A 68 1.27 14.19 41.18
C MET A 68 0.15 14.11 40.12
N SER A 69 -0.69 15.13 40.06
CA SER A 69 -1.61 15.34 38.98
C SER A 69 -1.69 16.80 38.54
N LEU A 70 -1.85 17.01 37.24
CA LEU A 70 -2.00 18.31 36.62
C LEU A 70 -3.32 18.31 35.84
N THR A 71 -4.26 19.17 36.24
CA THR A 71 -5.61 19.22 35.67
C THR A 71 -5.83 20.56 34.99
N ALA A 72 -6.36 20.53 33.76
CA ALA A 72 -6.71 21.73 33.05
C ALA A 72 -7.96 22.40 33.67
N PRO A 73 -8.14 23.73 33.54
CA PRO A 73 -9.32 24.40 34.03
C PRO A 73 -10.61 23.82 33.43
N GLY A 74 -11.54 23.39 34.30
CA GLY A 74 -12.82 22.81 33.90
C GLY A 74 -12.76 21.36 33.38
N ALA A 75 -11.59 20.75 33.30
CA ALA A 75 -11.43 19.37 32.84
C ALA A 75 -11.97 18.37 33.87
N ALA A 76 -12.61 17.29 33.37
CA ALA A 76 -13.11 16.21 34.19
C ALA A 76 -11.99 15.25 34.67
N GLN A 77 -10.94 15.12 33.89
CA GLN A 77 -9.80 14.25 34.17
C GLN A 77 -8.47 15.01 34.16
N PRO A 78 -7.46 14.58 34.92
CA PRO A 78 -6.14 15.19 34.86
C PRO A 78 -5.48 14.92 33.50
N MET A 79 -4.89 15.98 32.93
CA MET A 79 -4.12 15.90 31.69
C MET A 79 -2.82 15.11 31.88
N VAL A 80 -2.17 15.29 33.04
CA VAL A 80 -0.96 14.53 33.40
C VAL A 80 -1.13 14.00 34.82
N SER A 81 -0.86 12.72 35.01
CA SER A 81 -0.71 12.11 36.32
C SER A 81 0.55 11.26 36.33
N ALA A 82 1.36 11.34 37.39
CA ALA A 82 2.56 10.55 37.54
C ALA A 82 2.66 9.95 38.94
N GLU A 83 3.24 8.75 39.05
CA GLU A 83 3.48 8.10 40.32
C GLU A 83 4.69 8.70 41.07
N ASN A 84 5.66 9.15 40.30
CA ASN A 84 6.88 9.75 40.83
C ASN A 84 7.26 10.97 40.00
N MET A 85 7.51 12.06 40.70
CA MET A 85 8.06 13.29 40.14
C MET A 85 9.37 13.63 40.84
N ARG A 86 10.38 13.97 40.06
CA ARG A 86 11.66 14.46 40.53
C ARG A 86 11.93 15.84 39.93
N LEU A 87 12.28 16.79 40.80
CA LEU A 87 12.65 18.14 40.42
C LEU A 87 14.11 18.37 40.80
N ASP A 88 15.00 18.46 39.83
CA ASP A 88 16.40 18.83 40.08
C ASP A 88 16.49 20.34 40.22
N VAL A 89 17.06 20.80 41.31
CA VAL A 89 17.03 22.20 41.70
C VAL A 89 18.43 22.80 41.84
N SER A 90 18.50 24.11 41.62
CA SER A 90 19.76 24.84 41.83
C SER A 90 19.98 25.11 43.32
N LEU A 91 21.18 24.80 43.81
CA LEU A 91 21.56 24.97 45.23
C LEU A 91 21.60 26.45 45.65
N ILE A 92 22.20 27.33 44.85
CA ILE A 92 22.46 28.74 45.21
C ILE A 92 21.15 29.52 45.43
N PRO A 93 20.12 29.45 44.57
CA PRO A 93 18.86 30.14 44.82
C PRO A 93 18.11 29.66 46.05
N LEU A 94 18.32 28.41 46.50
CA LEU A 94 17.68 27.87 47.70
C LEU A 94 18.10 28.62 48.98
N PHE A 95 19.33 29.10 49.05
CA PHE A 95 19.79 29.93 50.19
C PHE A 95 19.04 31.27 50.29
N SER A 96 18.47 31.75 49.19
CA SER A 96 17.63 32.94 49.10
C SER A 96 16.14 32.62 49.16
N HIS A 97 15.75 31.41 49.58
CA HIS A 97 14.38 30.87 49.56
C HIS A 97 13.71 30.92 48.18
N GLN A 98 14.50 30.85 47.11
CA GLN A 98 14.03 30.81 45.73
C GLN A 98 14.21 29.41 45.13
N LEU A 99 13.13 28.84 44.59
CA LEU A 99 13.17 27.55 43.94
C LEU A 99 13.46 27.74 42.44
N SER A 100 14.64 27.32 42.00
CA SER A 100 15.03 27.29 40.59
C SER A 100 15.12 25.83 40.13
N VAL A 101 14.19 25.42 39.28
CA VAL A 101 14.09 24.05 38.76
C VAL A 101 14.85 23.96 37.43
N LYS A 102 15.87 23.11 37.39
CA LYS A 102 16.67 22.84 36.19
C LYS A 102 16.06 21.73 35.32
N GLN A 103 15.59 20.69 36.01
CA GLN A 103 15.04 19.50 35.35
C GLN A 103 13.75 19.05 36.03
N VAL A 104 12.78 18.67 35.23
CA VAL A 104 11.58 17.95 35.67
C VAL A 104 11.66 16.54 35.11
N MET A 105 11.56 15.53 35.97
CA MET A 105 11.47 14.13 35.58
C MET A 105 10.18 13.55 36.09
N LEU A 106 9.43 12.94 35.19
CA LEU A 106 8.20 12.16 35.48
C LEU A 106 8.44 10.69 35.16
N LYS A 107 8.07 9.83 36.09
CA LYS A 107 8.14 8.37 35.87
C LYS A 107 6.79 7.74 36.08
N ASN A 108 6.47 6.74 35.22
CA ASN A 108 5.16 6.07 35.19
C ASN A 108 4.02 7.10 35.08
N ALA A 109 4.21 8.09 34.22
CA ALA A 109 3.20 9.11 33.98
C ALA A 109 2.13 8.59 33.02
N VAL A 110 0.89 9.02 33.26
CA VAL A 110 -0.21 8.90 32.31
C VAL A 110 -0.54 10.30 31.81
N ILE A 111 -0.29 10.53 30.54
CA ILE A 111 -0.56 11.79 29.84
C ILE A 111 -1.82 11.56 29.02
N ARG A 112 -2.84 12.41 29.20
CA ARG A 112 -4.10 12.33 28.46
C ARG A 112 -4.24 13.55 27.56
N ALA A 113 -4.39 13.28 26.28
CA ALA A 113 -4.81 14.24 25.26
C ALA A 113 -6.18 13.79 24.75
N THR A 114 -7.19 13.91 25.60
CA THR A 114 -8.57 13.51 25.37
C THR A 114 -9.49 14.68 25.61
N PRO A 115 -10.71 14.73 25.02
CA PRO A 115 -11.67 15.81 25.26
C PRO A 115 -11.96 16.07 26.74
N ASP A 116 -11.95 15.02 27.59
CA ASP A 116 -12.20 15.12 29.03
C ASP A 116 -11.03 15.71 29.81
N SER A 117 -9.84 15.69 29.25
CA SER A 117 -8.61 16.24 29.87
C SER A 117 -8.26 17.63 29.37
N GLU A 118 -8.94 18.11 28.34
CA GLU A 118 -8.73 19.45 27.78
C GLU A 118 -9.46 20.54 28.58
N ARG A 119 -9.06 21.78 28.36
CA ARG A 119 -9.68 22.96 28.97
C ARG A 119 -11.14 23.07 28.54
N GLN A 120 -12.08 22.93 29.47
CA GLN A 120 -13.49 23.09 29.22
C GLN A 120 -14.02 24.43 29.76
N ARG A 121 -14.80 25.13 28.96
CA ARG A 121 -15.53 26.31 29.43
C ARG A 121 -16.75 25.82 30.23
N PRO A 122 -16.94 26.26 31.51
CA PRO A 122 -18.15 25.93 32.26
C PRO A 122 -19.40 26.32 31.46
N GLN A 123 -20.41 25.44 31.40
CA GLN A 123 -21.66 25.70 30.65
C GLN A 123 -22.37 26.98 31.06
N ASN A 124 -22.14 27.47 32.30
CA ASN A 124 -22.74 28.67 32.88
C ASN A 124 -21.76 29.85 32.98
N ALA A 125 -20.64 29.82 32.26
CA ALA A 125 -19.74 30.97 32.27
C ALA A 125 -20.38 32.17 31.62
N PRO A 126 -20.41 33.37 32.26
CA PRO A 126 -20.93 34.60 31.65
C PRO A 126 -20.23 34.84 30.32
N ILE A 127 -21.00 35.19 29.30
CA ILE A 127 -20.48 35.60 28.00
C ILE A 127 -19.90 37.00 28.22
N GLY A 128 -18.64 37.09 28.63
CA GLY A 128 -17.91 38.35 28.65
C GLY A 128 -17.55 38.79 27.23
N PRO A 129 -17.32 40.08 26.99
CA PRO A 129 -16.86 40.56 25.70
C PRO A 129 -15.58 39.82 25.27
N ALA A 130 -15.43 39.58 23.97
CA ALA A 130 -14.41 38.75 23.33
C ALA A 130 -12.96 39.25 23.49
N ASP A 131 -12.72 40.31 24.23
CA ASP A 131 -11.44 40.98 24.47
C ASP A 131 -10.95 40.77 25.92
N SER A 132 -10.78 39.54 26.37
CA SER A 132 -9.85 39.28 27.44
C SER A 132 -8.50 38.90 26.82
N THR A 133 -7.68 39.91 26.63
CA THR A 133 -6.22 39.77 26.47
C THR A 133 -5.70 38.74 27.49
N PRO A 134 -4.91 37.75 27.09
CA PRO A 134 -4.23 36.88 28.04
C PRO A 134 -3.50 37.77 29.05
N PRO A 135 -3.52 37.46 30.37
CA PRO A 135 -2.82 38.28 31.35
C PRO A 135 -1.36 38.40 30.89
N GLU A 136 -0.89 39.66 30.79
CA GLU A 136 0.50 39.95 30.49
C GLU A 136 1.41 39.11 31.39
N PRO A 137 2.48 38.51 30.88
CA PRO A 137 3.41 37.76 31.69
C PRO A 137 3.99 38.69 32.73
N VAL A 138 3.67 38.45 33.99
CA VAL A 138 4.21 39.20 35.11
C VAL A 138 5.71 39.04 35.06
N SER A 139 6.41 40.12 34.66
CA SER A 139 7.86 40.23 34.62
C SER A 139 8.43 39.87 35.98
N GLY A 140 9.32 38.89 36.05
CA GLY A 140 10.11 38.64 37.26
C GLY A 140 10.56 37.20 37.51
N TRP A 141 9.97 36.18 36.88
CA TRP A 141 10.37 34.80 37.15
C TRP A 141 10.53 34.04 35.83
N GLN A 142 11.75 33.79 35.45
CA GLN A 142 12.08 32.83 34.38
C GLN A 142 12.08 31.43 34.99
N TYR A 143 11.08 30.61 34.58
CA TYR A 143 11.24 29.17 34.68
C TYR A 143 12.18 28.74 33.57
N ASP A 144 13.40 28.54 33.96
CA ASP A 144 14.40 27.95 33.07
C ASP A 144 14.38 26.43 33.30
N ILE A 145 13.26 25.77 32.94
CA ILE A 145 13.23 24.30 32.87
C ILE A 145 14.02 23.93 31.64
N GLY A 146 15.34 23.83 31.82
CA GLY A 146 16.23 23.47 30.72
C GLY A 146 16.09 22.01 30.28
N HIS A 147 15.46 21.15 31.13
CA HIS A 147 15.38 19.72 30.83
C HIS A 147 14.06 19.11 31.33
N LEU A 148 13.32 18.48 30.42
CA LEU A 148 12.12 17.67 30.72
C LEU A 148 12.41 16.22 30.36
N ARG A 149 12.23 15.33 31.34
CA ARG A 149 12.39 13.89 31.13
C ARG A 149 11.15 13.13 31.55
N ILE A 150 10.62 12.31 30.65
CA ILE A 150 9.49 11.42 30.90
C ILE A 150 9.98 9.98 30.66
N VAL A 151 9.71 9.08 31.61
CA VAL A 151 10.24 7.71 31.58
C VAL A 151 9.13 6.70 31.81
N ASP A 152 9.12 5.62 31.05
CA ASP A 152 8.21 4.48 31.18
C ASP A 152 6.74 4.89 31.29
N SER A 153 6.30 5.82 30.47
CA SER A 153 5.01 6.48 30.59
C SER A 153 4.01 6.05 29.53
N LEU A 154 2.75 6.44 29.69
CA LEU A 154 1.65 6.17 28.80
C LEU A 154 1.09 7.51 28.28
N LEU A 155 0.98 7.66 26.96
CA LEU A 155 0.20 8.74 26.35
C LEU A 155 -1.09 8.15 25.77
N ILE A 156 -2.22 8.66 26.24
CA ILE A 156 -3.56 8.35 25.71
C ILE A 156 -3.98 9.52 24.84
N TRP A 157 -4.18 9.27 23.56
CA TRP A 157 -4.60 10.29 22.62
C TRP A 157 -5.95 9.93 22.00
N GLN A 158 -6.88 10.86 21.99
CA GLN A 158 -8.21 10.68 21.42
C GLN A 158 -8.65 11.96 20.73
N GLN A 159 -9.09 11.84 19.49
CA GLN A 159 -9.78 12.93 18.79
C GLN A 159 -11.26 12.97 19.18
N PRO A 160 -11.96 14.12 19.07
CA PRO A 160 -13.40 14.20 19.30
C PRO A 160 -14.15 13.18 18.44
N GLY A 161 -14.90 12.27 19.08
CA GLY A 161 -15.63 11.18 18.41
C GLY A 161 -14.77 10.04 17.86
N GLY A 162 -13.44 10.07 18.08
CA GLY A 162 -12.50 9.05 17.65
C GLY A 162 -12.22 7.98 18.72
N GLU A 163 -11.54 6.92 18.29
CA GLU A 163 -11.03 5.89 19.21
C GLU A 163 -9.79 6.39 19.96
N GLU A 164 -9.59 5.85 21.17
CA GLU A 164 -8.38 6.11 21.95
C GLU A 164 -7.18 5.35 21.39
N ILE A 165 -6.06 6.05 21.23
CA ILE A 165 -4.77 5.48 20.84
C ILE A 165 -3.83 5.56 22.04
N ASN A 166 -3.29 4.41 22.44
CA ASN A 166 -2.41 4.28 23.59
C ASN A 166 -0.94 4.13 23.15
N PHE A 167 -0.14 5.15 23.41
CA PHE A 167 1.31 5.14 23.21
C PHE A 167 1.97 4.67 24.51
N ARG A 168 2.45 3.45 24.50
CA ARG A 168 3.06 2.79 25.67
C ARG A 168 4.58 2.95 25.68
N ASN A 169 5.18 2.78 26.86
CA ASN A 169 6.63 2.89 27.05
C ASN A 169 7.16 4.22 26.52
N LEU A 170 6.39 5.31 26.72
CA LEU A 170 6.80 6.63 26.30
C LEU A 170 8.00 7.07 27.10
N ASN A 171 9.10 7.30 26.42
CA ASN A 171 10.30 7.94 26.93
C ASN A 171 10.51 9.22 26.12
N LEU A 172 10.61 10.34 26.81
CA LEU A 172 10.88 11.65 26.24
C LEU A 172 12.04 12.28 27.01
N ASP A 173 13.03 12.74 26.29
CA ASP A 173 14.10 13.59 26.79
C ASP A 173 14.12 14.86 25.95
N MET A 174 13.80 15.99 26.57
CA MET A 174 13.78 17.30 25.94
C MET A 174 14.71 18.25 26.68
N THR A 175 15.71 18.73 25.97
CA THR A 175 16.67 19.71 26.51
C THR A 175 16.54 21.02 25.74
N GLN A 176 16.24 22.10 26.47
CA GLN A 176 16.10 23.43 25.91
C GLN A 176 17.39 24.23 26.09
N ASP A 177 17.80 24.93 25.03
CA ASP A 177 18.89 25.90 25.09
C ASP A 177 18.36 27.33 25.36
N ARG A 178 19.31 28.27 25.65
CA ARG A 178 18.98 29.68 25.89
C ARG A 178 18.44 30.42 24.65
N ARG A 179 18.53 29.80 23.45
CA ARG A 179 18.06 30.36 22.17
C ARG A 179 16.65 29.92 21.84
N GLN A 180 15.94 29.33 22.79
CA GLN A 180 14.59 28.79 22.62
C GLN A 180 14.54 27.69 21.53
N SER A 181 15.64 26.95 21.43
CA SER A 181 15.70 25.70 20.66
C SER A 181 15.67 24.53 21.64
N ALA A 182 14.93 23.49 21.33
CA ALA A 182 14.84 22.29 22.13
C ALA A 182 15.31 21.09 21.31
N ALA A 183 16.25 20.33 21.86
CA ALA A 183 16.59 19.00 21.38
C ALA A 183 15.59 18.00 21.95
N LEU A 184 15.12 17.08 21.12
CA LEU A 184 14.13 16.06 21.45
C LEU A 184 14.69 14.67 21.17
N ASP A 185 14.48 13.76 22.12
CA ASP A 185 14.66 12.31 21.95
C ASP A 185 13.40 11.63 22.49
N VAL A 186 12.64 10.99 21.61
CA VAL A 186 11.35 10.37 21.94
C VAL A 186 11.36 8.92 21.49
N ALA A 187 10.97 8.00 22.37
CA ALA A 187 10.75 6.61 22.02
C ALA A 187 9.40 6.14 22.60
N THR A 188 8.64 5.39 21.81
CA THR A 188 7.33 4.87 22.21
C THR A 188 6.92 3.65 21.41
N SER A 189 5.88 2.96 21.86
CA SER A 189 5.27 1.85 21.13
C SER A 189 3.75 1.93 21.16
N VAL A 190 3.12 1.56 20.04
CA VAL A 190 1.68 1.46 19.90
C VAL A 190 1.33 0.01 19.52
N SER A 191 0.43 -0.61 20.26
CA SER A 191 -0.03 -1.97 19.96
C SER A 191 -1.53 -1.95 19.70
N ARG A 192 -1.93 -2.50 18.55
CA ARG A 192 -3.33 -2.64 18.14
C ARG A 192 -3.51 -3.86 17.23
N ASP A 193 -4.58 -4.61 17.45
CA ASP A 193 -4.98 -5.75 16.60
C ASP A 193 -3.83 -6.74 16.33
N GLN A 194 -3.08 -7.12 17.38
CA GLN A 194 -1.91 -8.01 17.32
C GLN A 194 -0.73 -7.46 16.48
N ARG A 195 -0.73 -6.16 16.22
CA ARG A 195 0.37 -5.43 15.58
C ARG A 195 1.00 -4.49 16.57
N THR A 196 2.29 -4.34 16.47
CA THR A 196 3.07 -3.39 17.30
C THR A 196 3.90 -2.50 16.40
N LEU A 197 3.71 -1.20 16.56
CA LEU A 197 4.51 -0.16 15.95
C LEU A 197 5.44 0.42 17.03
N GLN A 198 6.74 0.32 16.83
CA GLN A 198 7.76 1.00 17.63
C GLN A 198 8.19 2.26 16.89
N LEU A 199 8.35 3.35 17.62
CA LEU A 199 8.76 4.64 17.09
C LEU A 199 9.89 5.21 17.94
N ALA A 200 10.92 5.75 17.28
CA ALA A 200 11.98 6.53 17.92
C ALA A 200 12.26 7.77 17.06
N LEU A 201 12.25 8.94 17.68
CA LEU A 201 12.44 10.23 17.04
C LEU A 201 13.52 11.02 17.74
N LYS A 202 14.49 11.55 16.99
CA LYS A 202 15.46 12.54 17.45
C LYS A 202 15.39 13.75 16.55
N GLY A 203 15.49 14.92 17.15
CA GLY A 203 15.42 16.15 16.38
C GLY A 203 15.58 17.39 17.22
N HIS A 204 15.50 18.52 16.54
CA HIS A 204 15.62 19.84 17.14
C HIS A 204 14.43 20.68 16.73
N MET A 205 13.78 21.36 17.67
CA MET A 205 12.67 22.25 17.39
C MET A 205 12.94 23.67 17.88
N LYS A 206 12.39 24.65 17.16
CA LYS A 206 12.35 26.06 17.57
C LYS A 206 11.02 26.30 18.27
N ILE A 207 11.07 26.76 19.51
CA ILE A 207 9.90 27.01 20.36
C ILE A 207 9.67 28.49 20.64
N ALA A 208 10.44 29.38 19.99
CA ALA A 208 10.37 30.82 20.21
C ALA A 208 8.99 31.39 19.96
N ASP A 209 8.34 30.93 18.89
CA ASP A 209 7.06 31.42 18.41
C ASP A 209 5.87 30.52 18.82
N TYR A 210 6.12 29.59 19.73
CA TYR A 210 5.05 28.72 20.27
C TYR A 210 4.03 29.54 21.07
N PRO A 211 2.70 29.35 20.90
CA PRO A 211 2.03 28.26 20.17
C PRO A 211 1.73 28.53 18.68
N HIS A 212 2.03 29.73 18.14
CA HIS A 212 1.62 30.12 16.78
C HIS A 212 2.36 29.34 15.70
N LEU A 213 3.67 29.21 15.84
CA LEU A 213 4.53 28.47 14.92
C LEU A 213 5.43 27.51 15.69
N LEU A 214 5.41 26.26 15.27
CA LEU A 214 6.38 25.26 15.68
C LEU A 214 7.14 24.79 14.44
N SER A 215 8.46 24.89 14.44
CA SER A 215 9.29 24.40 13.34
C SER A 215 10.49 23.65 13.88
N GLY A 216 10.97 22.69 13.12
CA GLY A 216 12.10 21.90 13.57
C GLY A 216 12.69 21.01 12.47
N ASN A 217 13.82 20.42 12.82
CA ASN A 217 14.48 19.38 12.04
C ASN A 217 14.27 18.04 12.76
N VAL A 218 13.67 17.09 12.06
CA VAL A 218 13.65 15.69 12.48
C VAL A 218 14.92 15.07 11.91
N ASP A 219 15.93 14.90 12.77
CA ASP A 219 17.23 14.34 12.36
C ASP A 219 17.10 12.86 12.04
N THR A 220 16.32 12.15 12.84
CA THR A 220 16.03 10.72 12.65
C THR A 220 14.66 10.38 13.21
N LEU A 221 13.80 9.79 12.39
CA LEU A 221 12.58 9.11 12.79
C LEU A 221 12.72 7.65 12.39
N GLN A 222 12.79 6.76 13.37
CA GLN A 222 12.84 5.31 13.13
C GLN A 222 11.51 4.67 13.46
N TRP A 223 11.10 3.69 12.65
CA TRP A 223 9.91 2.91 12.94
C TRP A 223 10.14 1.43 12.62
N GLN A 224 9.43 0.60 13.37
CA GLN A 224 9.35 -0.83 13.11
C GLN A 224 7.93 -1.32 13.38
N LEU A 225 7.28 -1.84 12.35
CA LEU A 225 5.96 -2.46 12.44
C LEU A 225 6.11 -3.98 12.35
N SER A 226 5.51 -4.70 13.29
CA SER A 226 5.53 -6.15 13.38
C SER A 226 4.18 -6.70 13.82
N GLY A 227 3.93 -7.99 13.62
CA GLY A 227 2.73 -8.66 14.10
C GLY A 227 1.86 -9.28 13.00
N ALA A 228 0.58 -9.47 13.29
CA ALA A 228 -0.34 -10.19 12.41
C ALA A 228 -0.48 -9.55 11.03
N GLY A 229 -0.28 -10.35 9.97
CA GLY A 229 -0.37 -9.89 8.58
C GLY A 229 0.81 -9.02 8.10
N ILE A 230 1.87 -8.91 8.88
CA ILE A 230 3.13 -8.26 8.51
C ILE A 230 4.16 -9.35 8.18
N PRO A 231 5.04 -9.16 7.18
CA PRO A 231 6.13 -10.09 6.91
C PRO A 231 6.95 -10.40 8.18
N ALA A 232 7.53 -11.59 8.27
CA ALA A 232 8.27 -12.03 9.46
C ALA A 232 9.44 -11.11 9.84
N GLU A 233 10.06 -10.46 8.87
CA GLU A 233 11.13 -9.48 9.07
C GLU A 233 10.61 -8.11 9.56
N GLY A 234 9.29 -7.91 9.57
CA GLY A 234 8.66 -6.64 9.85
C GLY A 234 8.76 -5.63 8.69
N ILE A 235 8.12 -4.48 8.90
CA ILE A 235 8.31 -3.28 8.07
C ILE A 235 9.06 -2.27 8.92
N LYS A 236 10.25 -1.92 8.53
CA LYS A 236 11.13 -0.99 9.25
C LYS A 236 11.60 0.13 8.32
N GLY A 237 11.94 1.24 8.90
CA GLY A 237 12.50 2.34 8.14
C GLY A 237 12.99 3.46 9.05
N ASP A 238 13.59 4.41 8.41
CA ASP A 238 14.02 5.67 9.01
C ASP A 238 13.67 6.83 8.07
N ALA A 239 13.55 8.03 8.64
CA ALA A 239 13.35 9.25 7.87
C ALA A 239 14.02 10.43 8.57
N SER A 240 14.41 11.39 7.76
CA SER A 240 14.76 12.75 8.19
C SER A 240 13.96 13.77 7.39
N MET A 241 13.62 14.91 8.01
CA MET A 241 12.81 15.94 7.36
C MET A 241 12.83 17.26 8.11
N LEU A 242 12.46 18.33 7.43
CA LEU A 242 12.09 19.59 8.03
C LEU A 242 10.59 19.61 8.28
N ALA A 243 10.18 19.86 9.52
CA ALA A 243 8.78 19.89 9.92
C ALA A 243 8.38 21.28 10.39
N SER A 244 7.19 21.73 10.01
CA SER A 244 6.59 22.96 10.54
C SER A 244 5.09 22.80 10.77
N TRP A 245 4.58 23.49 11.78
CA TRP A 245 3.18 23.57 12.14
C TRP A 245 2.77 25.00 12.45
N GLN A 246 1.73 25.50 11.81
CA GLN A 246 1.09 26.79 12.06
C GLN A 246 -0.26 26.58 12.70
N ALA A 247 -0.41 27.00 13.96
CA ALA A 247 -1.63 26.75 14.73
C ALA A 247 -2.84 27.53 14.21
N GLU A 248 -2.66 28.77 13.77
CA GLU A 248 -3.75 29.64 13.31
C GLU A 248 -4.53 29.07 12.13
N ASN A 249 -3.80 28.51 11.16
CA ASN A 249 -4.37 27.95 9.92
C ASN A 249 -4.44 26.41 9.96
N GLN A 250 -3.99 25.80 11.05
CA GLN A 250 -3.82 24.34 11.18
C GLN A 250 -3.02 23.75 10.01
N GLN A 251 -2.03 24.48 9.52
CA GLN A 251 -1.18 24.07 8.41
C GLN A 251 0.06 23.36 8.91
N PHE A 252 0.40 22.27 8.22
CA PHE A 252 1.67 21.59 8.42
C PHE A 252 2.44 21.45 7.11
N SER A 253 3.76 21.35 7.24
CA SER A 253 4.64 21.08 6.12
C SER A 253 5.78 20.19 6.59
N LEU A 254 6.00 19.10 5.85
CA LEU A 254 7.13 18.20 5.98
C LEU A 254 7.91 18.31 4.67
N GLN A 255 9.09 18.90 4.72
CA GLN A 255 9.91 19.20 3.54
C GLN A 255 11.22 18.44 3.60
N GLN A 256 11.83 18.25 2.42
CA GLN A 256 13.11 17.56 2.27
C GLN A 256 13.08 16.18 2.97
N ILE A 257 11.96 15.48 2.82
CA ILE A 257 11.84 14.13 3.36
C ILE A 257 12.85 13.25 2.64
N VAL A 258 13.70 12.58 3.42
CA VAL A 258 14.55 11.48 2.98
C VAL A 258 14.22 10.31 3.87
N ALA A 259 13.68 9.25 3.31
CA ALA A 259 13.19 8.11 4.06
C ALA A 259 13.64 6.79 3.45
N SER A 260 13.85 5.80 4.30
CA SER A 260 13.99 4.39 3.92
C SER A 260 12.75 3.61 4.36
N LEU A 261 12.40 2.57 3.61
CA LEU A 261 11.32 1.64 3.95
C LEU A 261 11.77 0.24 3.54
N ASN A 262 12.26 -0.55 4.49
CA ASN A 262 13.05 -1.75 4.24
C ASN A 262 14.23 -1.40 3.28
N ASP A 263 14.27 -2.03 2.09
CA ASP A 263 15.31 -1.76 1.07
C ASP A 263 14.94 -0.62 0.11
N SER A 264 13.81 0.05 0.32
CA SER A 264 13.28 1.10 -0.54
C SER A 264 13.68 2.48 -0.05
N GLN A 265 13.96 3.41 -0.96
CA GLN A 265 14.32 4.78 -0.65
C GLN A 265 13.30 5.75 -1.24
N LEU A 266 12.84 6.68 -0.41
CA LEU A 266 11.86 7.70 -0.77
C LEU A 266 12.39 9.09 -0.41
N ASN A 267 12.04 10.07 -1.22
CA ASN A 267 12.25 11.48 -0.91
C ASN A 267 11.05 12.30 -1.39
N GLY A 268 10.91 13.52 -0.88
CA GLY A 268 9.85 14.42 -1.30
C GLY A 268 9.32 15.32 -0.21
N ASP A 269 8.08 15.77 -0.40
CA ASP A 269 7.43 16.75 0.46
C ASP A 269 5.96 16.35 0.72
N ILE A 270 5.49 16.64 1.94
CA ILE A 270 4.09 16.49 2.33
C ILE A 270 3.66 17.79 2.99
N SER A 271 2.54 18.34 2.59
CA SER A 271 1.97 19.54 3.21
C SER A 271 0.46 19.48 3.24
N GLY A 272 -0.15 20.31 4.07
CA GLY A 272 -1.60 20.38 4.08
C GLY A 272 -2.16 21.18 5.24
N LYS A 273 -3.48 21.08 5.37
CA LYS A 273 -4.25 21.59 6.50
C LYS A 273 -4.82 20.42 7.28
N TRP A 274 -4.71 20.48 8.57
CA TRP A 274 -5.35 19.55 9.49
C TRP A 274 -6.63 20.17 10.03
N GLY A 275 -7.66 19.39 10.26
CA GLY A 275 -8.93 19.89 10.79
C GLY A 275 -10.07 18.90 10.53
N ALA A 276 -11.32 19.38 10.58
CA ALA A 276 -12.51 18.56 10.34
C ALA A 276 -12.55 17.97 8.92
N GLN A 277 -11.96 18.67 7.95
CA GLN A 277 -11.78 18.22 6.58
C GLN A 277 -10.32 18.45 6.20
N PRO A 278 -9.44 17.46 6.42
CA PRO A 278 -8.03 17.56 6.05
C PRO A 278 -7.84 17.77 4.55
N ASP A 279 -6.91 18.66 4.18
CA ASP A 279 -6.48 18.89 2.81
C ASP A 279 -4.98 18.59 2.70
N LEU A 280 -4.63 17.54 1.99
CA LEU A 280 -3.27 17.00 1.92
C LEU A 280 -2.70 17.11 0.52
N LYS A 281 -1.42 17.46 0.44
CA LYS A 281 -0.61 17.41 -0.78
C LYS A 281 0.59 16.54 -0.52
N VAL A 282 0.70 15.44 -1.26
CA VAL A 282 1.76 14.44 -1.13
C VAL A 282 2.52 14.39 -2.45
N ALA A 283 3.78 14.72 -2.45
CA ALA A 283 4.67 14.65 -3.60
C ALA A 283 5.91 13.84 -3.21
N LEU A 284 5.97 12.57 -3.62
CA LEU A 284 7.04 11.65 -3.26
C LEU A 284 7.70 11.06 -4.51
N HIS A 285 8.99 10.84 -4.40
CA HIS A 285 9.81 10.14 -5.36
C HIS A 285 10.51 8.97 -4.69
N ALA A 286 10.41 7.78 -5.28
CA ALA A 286 11.16 6.62 -4.82
C ALA A 286 12.08 6.13 -5.95
N THR A 287 13.35 5.94 -5.63
CA THR A 287 14.32 5.33 -6.56
C THR A 287 14.07 3.84 -6.70
N THR A 288 13.74 3.17 -5.60
CA THR A 288 13.41 1.75 -5.56
C THR A 288 12.24 1.53 -4.60
N LEU A 289 11.29 0.68 -4.97
CA LEU A 289 10.17 0.30 -4.12
C LEU A 289 9.85 -1.19 -4.34
N ASP A 290 10.17 -2.04 -3.35
CA ASP A 290 9.89 -3.46 -3.40
C ASP A 290 8.60 -3.78 -2.64
N LEU A 291 7.47 -3.78 -3.38
CA LEU A 291 6.15 -4.09 -2.81
C LEU A 291 6.02 -5.57 -2.46
N ASP A 292 6.77 -6.47 -3.13
CA ASP A 292 6.73 -7.89 -2.83
C ASP A 292 7.29 -8.17 -1.44
N LYS A 293 8.41 -7.53 -1.09
CA LYS A 293 8.97 -7.60 0.27
C LYS A 293 8.09 -6.91 1.30
N LEU A 294 7.55 -5.73 0.98
CA LEU A 294 6.70 -4.96 1.89
C LEU A 294 5.41 -5.71 2.28
N PHE A 295 4.80 -6.41 1.32
CA PHE A 295 3.55 -7.13 1.54
C PHE A 295 3.74 -8.64 1.70
N GLY A 296 4.98 -9.15 1.70
CA GLY A 296 5.28 -10.58 1.79
C GLY A 296 4.72 -11.39 0.61
N ILE A 297 4.69 -10.80 -0.59
CA ILE A 297 4.18 -11.46 -1.79
C ILE A 297 5.25 -12.40 -2.35
N HIS A 298 5.00 -13.71 -2.29
CA HIS A 298 5.87 -14.73 -2.86
C HIS A 298 5.19 -15.33 -4.09
N ILE A 299 5.78 -15.16 -5.28
CA ILE A 299 5.22 -15.65 -6.54
C ILE A 299 5.79 -17.00 -6.91
N ASP A 300 7.07 -17.23 -6.65
CA ASP A 300 7.71 -18.50 -6.84
C ASP A 300 7.43 -19.41 -5.65
N GLY A 301 6.91 -20.61 -5.92
CA GLY A 301 6.49 -21.60 -4.92
C GLY A 301 7.59 -22.11 -3.97
N VAL A 302 8.40 -21.20 -3.44
CA VAL A 302 9.36 -21.47 -2.39
C VAL A 302 8.59 -21.73 -1.10
N SER A 303 8.42 -23.04 -0.89
CA SER A 303 8.07 -23.70 0.35
C SER A 303 6.70 -23.38 0.97
N GLN A 304 5.72 -24.20 0.60
CA GLN A 304 4.60 -24.56 1.49
C GLN A 304 5.10 -24.91 2.91
N GLN A 305 6.35 -25.30 3.09
CA GLN A 305 6.98 -25.55 4.38
C GLN A 305 7.22 -24.27 5.21
N ALA A 306 7.61 -23.16 4.60
CA ALA A 306 7.77 -21.88 5.32
C ALA A 306 6.41 -21.26 5.68
N GLN A 307 5.40 -21.38 4.82
CA GLN A 307 4.02 -21.01 5.15
C GLN A 307 3.42 -21.93 6.23
N ALA A 308 3.67 -23.22 6.21
CA ALA A 308 3.24 -24.14 7.25
C ALA A 308 3.93 -23.87 8.60
N ALA A 309 5.20 -23.47 8.61
CA ALA A 309 5.90 -23.06 9.83
C ALA A 309 5.39 -21.72 10.40
N GLN A 310 5.02 -20.76 9.55
CA GLN A 310 4.36 -19.53 9.96
C GLN A 310 2.93 -19.77 10.46
N LEU A 311 2.16 -20.64 9.81
CA LEU A 311 0.82 -21.05 10.23
C LEU A 311 0.86 -21.83 11.55
N THR A 312 1.89 -22.63 11.83
CA THR A 312 2.06 -23.32 13.12
C THR A 312 2.47 -22.39 14.26
N ALA A 313 3.17 -21.31 14.00
CA ALA A 313 3.46 -20.27 14.99
C ALA A 313 2.24 -19.36 15.25
N ALA A 314 1.45 -19.06 14.22
CA ALA A 314 0.23 -18.26 14.32
C ALA A 314 -0.95 -19.05 14.95
N ASN A 315 -0.96 -20.38 14.84
CA ASN A 315 -2.04 -21.24 15.38
C ASN A 315 -2.01 -21.45 16.90
N ARG A 316 -1.13 -20.79 17.64
CA ARG A 316 -1.09 -20.88 19.11
C ARG A 316 -2.00 -19.87 19.83
N ALA A 317 -2.64 -18.98 19.14
CA ALA A 317 -3.69 -18.12 19.70
C ALA A 317 -4.96 -18.27 18.85
N PRO A 318 -6.17 -18.36 19.45
CA PRO A 318 -7.41 -18.37 18.69
C PRO A 318 -7.55 -17.01 18.00
N VAL A 319 -7.21 -16.97 16.71
CA VAL A 319 -7.40 -15.79 15.87
C VAL A 319 -8.85 -15.81 15.41
N ILE A 320 -9.70 -15.02 16.03
CA ILE A 320 -10.89 -14.52 15.36
C ILE A 320 -10.37 -13.44 14.39
N ALA A 321 -9.83 -13.88 13.26
CA ALA A 321 -9.58 -13.00 12.13
C ALA A 321 -10.96 -12.61 11.60
N VAL A 322 -11.53 -11.55 12.13
CA VAL A 322 -12.49 -10.78 11.37
C VAL A 322 -11.66 -10.16 10.24
N GLU A 323 -11.68 -10.78 9.06
CA GLU A 323 -11.38 -10.06 7.84
C GLU A 323 -12.35 -8.87 7.81
N LYS A 324 -11.92 -7.75 8.36
CA LYS A 324 -12.50 -6.46 8.00
C LYS A 324 -12.14 -6.29 6.52
N SER A 325 -13.00 -6.83 5.65
CA SER A 325 -13.10 -6.30 4.30
C SER A 325 -13.04 -4.78 4.42
N TRP A 326 -12.34 -4.12 3.52
CA TRP A 326 -12.40 -2.68 3.34
C TRP A 326 -13.86 -2.28 3.03
N SER A 327 -14.73 -2.42 4.00
CA SER A 327 -16.11 -2.00 3.91
C SER A 327 -16.14 -0.51 4.17
N GLY A 328 -16.43 0.25 3.14
CA GLY A 328 -16.28 1.69 3.03
C GLY A 328 -17.03 2.58 4.04
N ALA A 329 -17.70 2.02 5.02
CA ALA A 329 -18.40 2.81 6.03
C ALA A 329 -17.46 3.61 6.97
N SER A 330 -16.14 3.44 6.87
CA SER A 330 -15.15 4.15 7.70
C SER A 330 -13.81 4.36 7.00
N SER A 331 -13.80 4.48 5.67
CA SER A 331 -12.56 4.84 4.98
C SER A 331 -12.16 6.26 5.41
N PRO A 332 -10.94 6.47 5.92
CA PRO A 332 -10.48 7.82 6.26
C PRO A 332 -10.46 8.77 5.05
N LEU A 333 -10.50 8.22 3.83
CA LEU A 333 -10.53 8.99 2.58
C LEU A 333 -11.85 9.73 2.36
N THR A 334 -12.96 9.30 3.00
CA THR A 334 -14.27 9.96 2.84
C THR A 334 -14.35 11.32 3.53
N GLY A 335 -13.47 11.58 4.49
CA GLY A 335 -13.46 12.84 5.25
C GLY A 335 -12.38 13.83 4.79
N MET A 336 -11.59 13.54 3.76
CA MET A 336 -10.44 14.36 3.39
C MET A 336 -10.35 14.67 1.90
N HIS A 337 -9.69 15.77 1.58
CA HIS A 337 -9.18 16.07 0.24
C HIS A 337 -7.69 15.72 0.18
N MET A 338 -7.24 15.08 -0.90
CA MET A 338 -5.83 14.72 -1.05
C MET A 338 -5.39 14.78 -2.51
N LEU A 339 -4.30 15.47 -2.76
CA LEU A 339 -3.56 15.42 -4.01
C LEU A 339 -2.32 14.54 -3.82
N LEU A 340 -2.20 13.50 -4.62
CA LEU A 340 -1.12 12.53 -4.56
C LEU A 340 -0.32 12.54 -5.88
N ASN A 341 0.96 12.84 -5.81
CA ASN A 341 1.90 12.73 -6.91
C ASN A 341 3.06 11.81 -6.50
N LEU A 342 3.15 10.64 -7.12
CA LEU A 342 4.23 9.69 -6.89
C LEU A 342 5.02 9.47 -8.17
N LYS A 343 6.34 9.54 -8.06
CA LYS A 343 7.30 9.19 -9.12
C LYS A 343 8.15 8.04 -8.59
N LEU A 344 8.11 6.90 -9.27
CA LEU A 344 8.80 5.69 -8.81
C LEU A 344 9.68 5.21 -9.96
N ASP A 345 11.01 5.23 -9.78
CA ASP A 345 11.94 4.88 -10.86
C ASP A 345 11.96 3.38 -11.11
N ALA A 346 11.97 2.58 -10.04
CA ALA A 346 11.90 1.13 -10.10
C ALA A 346 10.94 0.59 -9.02
N VAL A 347 9.98 -0.22 -9.44
CA VAL A 347 8.99 -0.85 -8.54
C VAL A 347 8.95 -2.34 -8.83
N ARG A 348 9.07 -3.17 -7.80
CA ARG A 348 8.81 -4.59 -7.89
C ARG A 348 7.43 -4.91 -7.33
N TRP A 349 6.57 -5.49 -8.17
CA TRP A 349 5.21 -5.87 -7.79
C TRP A 349 4.83 -7.20 -8.42
N ARG A 350 4.51 -8.20 -7.60
CA ARG A 350 4.14 -9.56 -8.02
C ARG A 350 5.14 -10.16 -9.02
N GLY A 351 6.45 -9.93 -8.77
CA GLY A 351 7.54 -10.38 -9.64
C GLY A 351 7.67 -9.63 -10.97
N LEU A 352 6.87 -8.59 -11.18
CA LEU A 352 7.05 -7.65 -12.29
C LEU A 352 8.02 -6.54 -11.85
N ASP A 353 9.00 -6.28 -12.69
CA ASP A 353 9.87 -5.13 -12.55
C ASP A 353 9.28 -4.00 -13.40
N LEU A 354 8.72 -3.00 -12.72
CA LEU A 354 8.13 -1.81 -13.32
C LEU A 354 9.12 -0.66 -13.23
N HIS A 355 9.18 0.17 -14.26
CA HIS A 355 10.09 1.32 -14.33
C HIS A 355 9.32 2.60 -14.67
N THR A 356 9.87 3.73 -14.22
CA THR A 356 9.30 5.07 -14.50
C THR A 356 7.79 5.14 -14.23
N VAL A 357 7.37 4.61 -13.07
CA VAL A 357 5.97 4.62 -12.68
C VAL A 357 5.57 6.01 -12.21
N LEU A 358 4.53 6.55 -12.80
CA LEU A 358 3.92 7.83 -12.44
C LEU A 358 2.52 7.57 -11.93
N LEU A 359 2.21 8.07 -10.75
CA LEU A 359 0.87 8.07 -10.19
C LEU A 359 0.50 9.51 -9.82
N ASP A 360 -0.50 10.06 -10.48
CA ASP A 360 -1.17 11.31 -10.14
C ASP A 360 -2.62 11.02 -9.83
N ALA A 361 -3.05 11.31 -8.61
CA ALA A 361 -4.38 11.01 -8.14
C ALA A 361 -4.93 12.14 -7.26
N GLU A 362 -6.22 12.34 -7.33
CA GLU A 362 -6.97 13.28 -6.50
C GLU A 362 -8.08 12.54 -5.77
N ASN A 363 -8.11 12.66 -4.46
CA ASN A 363 -9.23 12.21 -3.63
C ASN A 363 -10.08 13.40 -3.22
N ARG A 364 -11.36 13.37 -3.52
CA ARG A 364 -12.37 14.35 -3.08
C ARG A 364 -13.41 13.64 -2.21
N ALA A 365 -13.17 13.63 -0.90
CA ALA A 365 -14.09 13.03 0.07
C ALA A 365 -14.53 11.60 -0.29
N GLY A 366 -13.58 10.75 -0.70
CA GLY A 366 -13.81 9.34 -1.04
C GLY A 366 -14.09 9.07 -2.52
N GLU A 367 -14.11 10.08 -3.37
CA GLU A 367 -14.06 9.93 -4.82
C GLU A 367 -12.64 10.16 -5.29
N ILE A 368 -11.97 9.10 -5.71
CA ILE A 368 -10.57 9.09 -6.10
C ILE A 368 -10.50 9.06 -7.62
N ASN A 369 -9.92 10.09 -8.22
CA ASN A 369 -9.63 10.16 -9.65
C ASN A 369 -8.16 9.83 -9.87
N LEU A 370 -7.87 8.80 -10.66
CA LEU A 370 -6.54 8.44 -11.13
C LEU A 370 -6.31 9.17 -12.45
N ASN A 371 -5.74 10.40 -12.39
CA ASN A 371 -5.47 11.20 -13.57
C ASN A 371 -4.37 10.55 -14.42
N THR A 372 -3.35 10.04 -13.77
CA THR A 372 -2.26 9.28 -14.39
C THR A 372 -1.89 8.12 -13.49
N PHE A 373 -1.91 6.91 -14.04
CA PHE A 373 -1.22 5.77 -13.48
C PHE A 373 -0.58 5.01 -14.64
N SER A 374 0.70 5.23 -14.85
CA SER A 374 1.41 4.73 -16.02
C SER A 374 2.84 4.33 -15.69
N GLY A 375 3.46 3.53 -16.55
CA GLY A 375 4.84 3.10 -16.39
C GLY A 375 5.28 2.15 -17.50
N GLN A 376 6.47 1.56 -17.30
CA GLN A 376 7.03 0.55 -18.18
C GLN A 376 7.07 -0.80 -17.46
N VAL A 377 6.85 -1.87 -18.22
CA VAL A 377 6.99 -3.27 -17.77
C VAL A 377 7.77 -4.03 -18.82
N GLY A 378 9.02 -4.39 -18.51
CA GLY A 378 9.97 -4.87 -19.52
C GLY A 378 10.17 -3.85 -20.65
N ALA A 379 9.99 -4.26 -21.90
CA ALA A 379 10.04 -3.38 -23.06
C ALA A 379 8.70 -2.66 -23.35
N GLY A 380 7.62 -3.06 -22.69
CA GLY A 380 6.29 -2.51 -22.91
C GLY A 380 5.92 -1.37 -21.98
N ARG A 381 4.75 -0.76 -22.22
CA ARG A 381 4.20 0.34 -21.42
C ARG A 381 2.78 0.02 -20.99
N PHE A 382 2.40 0.53 -19.83
CA PHE A 382 1.03 0.49 -19.35
C PHE A 382 0.52 1.87 -18.94
N SER A 383 -0.78 2.07 -19.08
CA SER A 383 -1.51 3.22 -18.54
C SER A 383 -2.87 2.75 -18.05
N LEU A 384 -3.25 3.16 -16.84
CA LEU A 384 -4.48 2.74 -16.13
C LEU A 384 -5.20 3.95 -15.53
N PRO A 385 -5.60 4.96 -16.33
CA PRO A 385 -6.41 6.04 -15.80
C PRO A 385 -7.79 5.52 -15.38
N GLY A 386 -8.46 6.25 -14.47
CA GLY A 386 -9.78 5.84 -14.02
C GLY A 386 -10.19 6.44 -12.69
N GLY A 387 -11.06 5.76 -11.96
CA GLY A 387 -11.55 6.23 -10.67
C GLY A 387 -11.93 5.12 -9.71
N VAL A 388 -11.91 5.46 -8.43
CA VAL A 388 -12.33 4.58 -7.33
C VAL A 388 -13.25 5.38 -6.40
N ASP A 389 -14.46 4.89 -6.16
CA ASP A 389 -15.43 5.49 -5.23
C ASP A 389 -15.52 4.63 -3.98
N VAL A 390 -15.04 5.16 -2.85
CA VAL A 390 -15.05 4.49 -1.53
C VAL A 390 -16.08 5.09 -0.56
N ARG A 391 -17.01 5.89 -1.05
CA ARG A 391 -18.08 6.51 -0.23
C ARG A 391 -19.13 5.51 0.24
N GLN A 392 -19.21 4.37 -0.43
CA GLN A 392 -20.12 3.27 -0.08
C GLN A 392 -19.33 2.10 0.55
N PRO A 393 -19.99 1.23 1.30
CA PRO A 393 -19.34 0.06 1.94
C PRO A 393 -18.56 -0.82 0.97
N VAL A 394 -19.01 -0.88 -0.29
CA VAL A 394 -18.34 -1.62 -1.36
C VAL A 394 -17.74 -0.61 -2.34
N ALA A 395 -16.43 -0.58 -2.44
CA ALA A 395 -15.72 0.32 -3.35
C ALA A 395 -16.09 0.01 -4.80
N LYS A 396 -16.45 1.03 -5.58
CA LYS A 396 -16.67 0.94 -7.02
C LYS A 396 -15.42 1.40 -7.74
N ILE A 397 -15.03 0.66 -8.76
CA ILE A 397 -13.79 0.89 -9.51
C ILE A 397 -14.12 0.93 -10.99
N ALA A 398 -13.61 1.93 -11.70
CA ALA A 398 -13.68 2.05 -13.15
C ALA A 398 -12.30 2.44 -13.68
N LEU A 399 -11.73 1.62 -14.57
CA LEU A 399 -10.38 1.79 -15.10
C LEU A 399 -10.42 1.72 -16.63
N GLN A 400 -9.47 2.38 -17.27
CA GLN A 400 -9.26 2.34 -18.73
C GLN A 400 -7.87 1.77 -19.03
N PRO A 401 -7.69 0.44 -18.95
CA PRO A 401 -6.40 -0.19 -19.18
C PRO A 401 -5.93 0.00 -20.63
N GLN A 402 -4.70 0.46 -20.77
CA GLN A 402 -3.98 0.59 -22.02
C GLN A 402 -2.62 -0.08 -21.87
N LEU A 403 -2.36 -1.11 -22.65
CA LEU A 403 -1.09 -1.82 -22.69
C LEU A 403 -0.49 -1.67 -24.09
N GLN A 404 0.80 -1.43 -24.19
CA GLN A 404 1.53 -1.34 -25.45
C GLN A 404 2.72 -2.29 -25.40
N THR A 405 2.72 -3.29 -26.27
CA THR A 405 3.80 -4.27 -26.45
C THR A 405 4.29 -4.91 -25.13
N VAL A 406 3.38 -5.23 -24.23
CA VAL A 406 3.70 -5.85 -22.94
C VAL A 406 3.83 -7.36 -23.11
N ALA A 407 4.90 -7.95 -22.59
CA ALA A 407 5.11 -9.41 -22.61
C ALA A 407 4.03 -10.13 -21.80
N ILE A 408 3.38 -11.14 -22.41
CA ILE A 408 2.24 -11.86 -21.81
C ILE A 408 2.70 -12.76 -20.67
N LYS A 409 3.77 -13.52 -20.84
CA LYS A 409 4.21 -14.54 -19.88
C LYS A 409 4.51 -14.00 -18.48
N PRO A 410 5.22 -12.84 -18.30
CA PRO A 410 5.38 -12.21 -16.99
C PRO A 410 4.05 -11.77 -16.37
N LEU A 411 3.09 -11.27 -17.17
CA LEU A 411 1.77 -10.89 -16.67
C LEU A 411 1.01 -12.12 -16.14
N LEU A 412 0.98 -13.23 -16.90
CA LEU A 412 0.34 -14.47 -16.46
C LEU A 412 0.94 -14.97 -15.14
N ARG A 413 2.28 -14.91 -15.01
CA ARG A 413 2.97 -15.28 -13.79
C ARG A 413 2.57 -14.40 -12.61
N ALA A 414 2.54 -13.07 -12.79
CA ALA A 414 2.17 -12.11 -11.75
C ALA A 414 0.75 -12.35 -11.22
N PHE A 415 -0.18 -12.74 -12.08
CA PHE A 415 -1.56 -13.06 -11.71
C PHE A 415 -1.80 -14.53 -11.39
N ARG A 416 -0.75 -15.36 -11.31
CA ARG A 416 -0.83 -16.82 -11.06
C ARG A 416 -1.73 -17.56 -12.04
N LEU A 417 -1.72 -17.10 -13.29
CA LEU A 417 -2.40 -17.75 -14.40
C LEU A 417 -1.47 -18.75 -15.09
N PRO A 418 -2.02 -19.75 -15.83
CA PRO A 418 -1.21 -20.70 -16.59
C PRO A 418 -0.28 -20.00 -17.58
N GLN A 419 1.02 -20.30 -17.53
CA GLN A 419 2.03 -19.68 -18.39
C GLN A 419 2.12 -20.38 -19.77
N ALA A 420 0.96 -20.74 -20.34
CA ALA A 420 0.87 -21.44 -21.61
C ALA A 420 1.01 -20.53 -22.82
N LEU A 421 0.92 -19.21 -22.63
CA LEU A 421 0.98 -18.21 -23.69
C LEU A 421 2.26 -17.38 -23.56
N ASP A 422 2.93 -17.17 -24.68
CA ASP A 422 4.04 -16.24 -24.83
C ASP A 422 3.78 -15.32 -26.01
N GLY A 423 4.36 -14.12 -26.01
CA GLY A 423 4.15 -13.09 -27.02
C GLY A 423 4.05 -11.71 -26.40
N THR A 424 3.72 -10.71 -27.21
CA THR A 424 3.54 -9.32 -26.77
C THR A 424 2.11 -8.86 -26.99
N LEU A 425 1.52 -8.25 -25.95
CA LEU A 425 0.13 -7.79 -25.92
C LEU A 425 0.06 -6.27 -26.05
N THR A 426 -0.76 -5.80 -26.97
CA THR A 426 -1.31 -4.45 -27.01
C THR A 426 -2.80 -4.52 -26.74
N LEU A 427 -3.29 -3.75 -25.76
CA LEU A 427 -4.68 -3.81 -25.31
C LEU A 427 -5.17 -2.39 -24.99
N ASN A 428 -6.39 -2.07 -25.42
CA ASN A 428 -7.12 -0.88 -25.01
C ASN A 428 -8.53 -1.30 -24.59
N GLY A 429 -8.98 -0.85 -23.43
CA GLY A 429 -10.28 -1.27 -22.93
C GLY A 429 -10.81 -0.43 -21.78
N GLU A 430 -11.96 -0.86 -21.32
CA GLU A 430 -12.67 -0.32 -20.16
C GLU A 430 -12.99 -1.47 -19.22
N LEU A 431 -12.82 -1.25 -17.93
CA LEU A 431 -13.00 -2.24 -16.90
C LEU A 431 -13.68 -1.61 -15.69
N ALA A 432 -14.77 -2.19 -15.23
CA ALA A 432 -15.49 -1.74 -14.06
C ALA A 432 -15.84 -2.92 -13.15
N GLY A 433 -15.83 -2.67 -11.85
CA GLY A 433 -16.14 -3.70 -10.86
C GLY A 433 -16.18 -3.16 -9.44
N THR A 434 -16.21 -4.08 -8.50
CA THR A 434 -16.16 -3.76 -7.07
C THR A 434 -14.97 -4.46 -6.44
N ASN A 435 -14.27 -3.77 -5.53
CA ASN A 435 -13.07 -4.24 -4.85
C ASN A 435 -11.93 -4.68 -5.80
N LEU A 436 -10.72 -4.82 -5.26
CA LEU A 436 -9.51 -5.18 -6.02
C LEU A 436 -9.04 -6.62 -5.80
N ASP A 437 -9.80 -7.42 -5.06
CA ASP A 437 -9.42 -8.80 -4.77
C ASP A 437 -9.76 -9.77 -5.94
N MET A 438 -9.14 -10.94 -5.95
CA MET A 438 -9.33 -11.93 -7.00
C MET A 438 -10.77 -12.53 -7.01
N MET A 439 -11.44 -12.59 -5.86
CA MET A 439 -12.82 -13.07 -5.77
C MET A 439 -13.78 -12.06 -6.42
N ALA A 440 -13.54 -10.77 -6.19
CA ALA A 440 -14.28 -9.71 -6.85
C ALA A 440 -14.07 -9.73 -8.37
N ALA A 441 -12.84 -9.97 -8.84
CA ALA A 441 -12.55 -10.12 -10.27
C ALA A 441 -13.37 -11.23 -10.93
N LYS A 442 -13.59 -12.34 -10.25
CA LYS A 442 -14.41 -13.45 -10.73
C LYS A 442 -15.92 -13.20 -10.65
N ASN A 443 -16.39 -12.32 -9.76
CA ASN A 443 -17.81 -12.22 -9.42
C ASN A 443 -18.45 -10.88 -9.79
N SER A 444 -17.69 -9.80 -9.89
CA SER A 444 -18.26 -8.45 -10.07
C SER A 444 -17.71 -7.69 -11.27
N TRP A 445 -16.51 -8.04 -11.75
CA TRP A 445 -15.86 -7.25 -12.79
C TRP A 445 -16.45 -7.53 -14.17
N GLN A 446 -16.62 -6.44 -14.92
CA GLN A 446 -17.11 -6.45 -16.29
C GLN A 446 -16.38 -5.38 -17.10
N GLY A 447 -16.29 -5.61 -18.40
CA GLY A 447 -15.64 -4.66 -19.29
C GLY A 447 -15.45 -5.18 -20.69
N SER A 448 -14.87 -4.35 -21.52
CA SER A 448 -14.55 -4.67 -22.91
C SER A 448 -13.17 -4.17 -23.28
N ALA A 449 -12.49 -4.87 -24.17
CA ALA A 449 -11.19 -4.47 -24.67
C ALA A 449 -11.00 -4.92 -26.11
N GLN A 450 -10.15 -4.18 -26.83
CA GLN A 450 -9.54 -4.62 -28.07
C GLN A 450 -8.11 -5.07 -27.78
N ALA A 451 -7.77 -6.26 -28.22
CA ALA A 451 -6.46 -6.85 -28.02
C ALA A 451 -5.78 -7.18 -29.34
N ASN A 452 -4.49 -6.97 -29.40
CA ASN A 452 -3.61 -7.41 -30.47
C ASN A 452 -2.38 -8.07 -29.84
N VAL A 453 -2.16 -9.33 -30.17
CA VAL A 453 -1.01 -10.10 -29.71
C VAL A 453 -0.08 -10.34 -30.88
N GLN A 454 1.20 -10.05 -30.70
CA GLN A 454 2.25 -10.33 -31.66
C GLN A 454 3.13 -11.49 -31.20
N ASN A 455 3.56 -12.30 -32.16
CA ASN A 455 4.43 -13.46 -31.94
C ASN A 455 3.88 -14.43 -30.87
N LEU A 456 2.57 -14.70 -30.95
CA LEU A 456 1.91 -15.60 -30.00
C LEU A 456 2.40 -17.03 -30.16
N GLN A 457 2.92 -17.60 -29.09
CA GLN A 457 3.24 -19.01 -28.96
C GLN A 457 2.36 -19.64 -27.87
N VAL A 458 1.80 -20.81 -28.19
CA VAL A 458 1.00 -21.59 -27.24
C VAL A 458 1.78 -22.86 -26.91
N ALA A 459 2.29 -22.97 -25.69
CA ALA A 459 3.24 -24.01 -25.28
C ALA A 459 2.76 -25.46 -25.53
N THR A 460 1.45 -25.69 -25.46
CA THR A 460 0.83 -27.01 -25.59
C THR A 460 0.20 -27.28 -26.97
N LEU A 461 0.13 -26.25 -27.82
CA LEU A 461 -0.62 -26.32 -29.09
C LEU A 461 0.18 -25.69 -30.24
N ASN A 462 0.79 -26.55 -31.07
CA ASN A 462 1.36 -26.11 -32.34
C ASN A 462 0.32 -26.31 -33.44
N ILE A 463 -0.54 -25.29 -33.68
CA ILE A 463 -1.65 -25.34 -34.64
C ILE A 463 -1.15 -25.71 -36.05
N PRO A 464 -0.08 -25.09 -36.60
CA PRO A 464 0.45 -25.49 -37.90
C PRO A 464 0.81 -26.97 -37.97
N GLN A 465 1.50 -27.51 -36.95
CA GLN A 465 1.90 -28.92 -36.92
C GLN A 465 0.69 -29.86 -36.75
N MET A 466 -0.33 -29.45 -36.00
CA MET A 466 -1.56 -30.21 -35.84
C MET A 466 -2.29 -30.33 -37.17
N VAL A 467 -2.45 -29.22 -37.89
CA VAL A 467 -3.06 -29.19 -39.25
C VAL A 467 -2.25 -30.05 -40.21
N GLN A 468 -0.93 -29.93 -40.21
CA GLN A 468 -0.04 -30.75 -41.04
C GLN A 468 -0.23 -32.25 -40.78
N ARG A 469 -0.21 -32.68 -39.53
CA ARG A 469 -0.41 -34.10 -39.15
C ARG A 469 -1.80 -34.60 -39.54
N ALA A 470 -2.83 -33.78 -39.36
CA ALA A 470 -4.19 -34.15 -39.73
C ALA A 470 -4.34 -34.34 -41.26
N ILE A 471 -3.79 -33.45 -42.07
CA ILE A 471 -3.81 -33.55 -43.54
C ILE A 471 -3.01 -34.76 -44.03
N SER A 472 -1.78 -34.97 -43.52
CA SER A 472 -0.92 -36.12 -43.90
C SER A 472 -1.54 -37.48 -43.54
N ARG A 473 -2.36 -37.54 -42.47
CA ARG A 473 -3.13 -38.75 -42.13
C ARG A 473 -4.33 -38.99 -43.05
N SER A 474 -4.89 -37.91 -43.59
CA SER A 474 -6.11 -37.96 -44.40
C SER A 474 -5.81 -38.20 -45.89
N SER A 475 -4.58 -37.96 -46.37
CA SER A 475 -4.21 -38.14 -47.77
C SER A 475 -2.71 -38.34 -47.97
N ASP A 476 -2.29 -39.47 -48.53
CA ASP A 476 -0.92 -39.76 -48.92
C ASP A 476 -0.46 -38.94 -50.16
N ARG A 477 -1.38 -38.19 -50.77
CA ARG A 477 -1.15 -37.39 -51.99
C ARG A 477 -0.69 -35.96 -51.68
N LEU A 478 -0.65 -35.59 -50.40
CA LEU A 478 -0.23 -34.28 -49.94
C LEU A 478 0.95 -34.39 -49.01
N SER A 479 1.98 -33.61 -49.25
CA SER A 479 3.14 -33.46 -48.37
C SER A 479 3.33 -31.99 -48.04
N ALA A 480 3.76 -31.71 -46.81
CA ALA A 480 4.15 -30.36 -46.42
C ALA A 480 5.49 -29.98 -47.07
N ASP A 481 5.62 -28.74 -47.47
CA ASP A 481 6.77 -28.25 -48.24
C ASP A 481 8.06 -28.13 -47.42
N GLU A 482 7.97 -28.03 -46.13
CA GLU A 482 9.06 -28.09 -45.13
C GLU A 482 8.52 -28.23 -43.71
N ALA A 483 9.27 -28.93 -42.86
CA ALA A 483 8.87 -29.28 -41.49
C ALA A 483 9.19 -28.18 -40.44
N SER A 484 9.07 -26.91 -40.78
CA SER A 484 9.49 -25.87 -39.85
C SER A 484 8.52 -24.71 -39.73
N SER A 485 7.41 -24.93 -39.07
CA SER A 485 6.79 -23.81 -38.36
C SER A 485 7.00 -24.01 -36.87
N ASP A 486 7.59 -23.01 -36.23
CA ASP A 486 7.80 -22.96 -34.77
C ASP A 486 6.46 -22.83 -33.99
N GLY A 487 5.32 -22.86 -34.71
CA GLY A 487 3.98 -22.71 -34.14
C GLY A 487 3.60 -21.28 -33.80
N THR A 488 4.41 -20.31 -34.16
CA THR A 488 4.17 -18.90 -33.86
C THR A 488 3.05 -18.33 -34.74
N ILE A 489 2.04 -17.72 -34.10
CA ILE A 489 1.05 -16.87 -34.72
C ILE A 489 1.62 -15.44 -34.69
N GLN A 490 1.96 -14.91 -35.86
CA GLN A 490 2.65 -13.63 -36.00
C GLN A 490 1.82 -12.47 -35.47
N GLN A 491 0.51 -12.51 -35.74
CA GLN A 491 -0.44 -11.52 -35.26
C GLN A 491 -1.76 -12.19 -34.93
N LEU A 492 -2.34 -11.86 -33.77
CA LEU A 492 -3.71 -12.27 -33.38
C LEU A 492 -4.41 -11.04 -32.81
N SER A 493 -5.46 -10.59 -33.47
CA SER A 493 -6.32 -9.50 -32.99
C SER A 493 -7.70 -10.03 -32.63
N GLY A 494 -8.39 -9.32 -31.71
CA GLY A 494 -9.74 -9.68 -31.31
C GLY A 494 -10.37 -8.73 -30.33
N LYS A 495 -11.65 -8.93 -30.06
CA LYS A 495 -12.40 -8.25 -29.01
C LYS A 495 -12.55 -9.16 -27.80
N ILE A 496 -12.36 -8.60 -26.63
CA ILE A 496 -12.49 -9.25 -25.32
C ILE A 496 -13.66 -8.62 -24.60
N MET A 497 -14.56 -9.42 -24.07
CA MET A 497 -15.60 -8.99 -23.14
C MET A 497 -15.46 -9.80 -21.86
N LEU A 498 -15.34 -9.11 -20.75
CA LEU A 498 -15.36 -9.70 -19.40
C LEU A 498 -16.72 -9.46 -18.78
N ASN A 499 -17.36 -10.50 -18.29
CA ASN A 499 -18.58 -10.39 -17.51
C ASN A 499 -18.57 -11.41 -16.36
N LYS A 500 -18.34 -10.93 -15.14
CA LYS A 500 -18.39 -11.73 -13.89
C LYS A 500 -17.63 -13.05 -14.01
N GLY A 501 -16.37 -12.95 -14.42
CA GLY A 501 -15.47 -14.10 -14.52
C GLY A 501 -15.57 -14.90 -15.82
N VAL A 502 -16.47 -14.55 -16.72
CA VAL A 502 -16.54 -15.12 -18.08
C VAL A 502 -15.90 -14.14 -19.05
N ILE A 503 -14.86 -14.58 -19.73
CA ILE A 503 -14.18 -13.84 -20.80
C ILE A 503 -14.70 -14.39 -22.12
N THR A 504 -15.36 -13.56 -22.92
CA THR A 504 -15.78 -13.87 -24.29
C THR A 504 -14.81 -13.23 -25.27
N LEU A 505 -14.21 -14.05 -26.11
CA LEU A 505 -13.34 -13.65 -27.20
C LEU A 505 -14.14 -13.68 -28.49
N SER A 506 -14.15 -12.59 -29.24
CA SER A 506 -14.89 -12.48 -30.49
C SER A 506 -14.08 -11.78 -31.57
N GLN A 507 -14.45 -11.96 -32.82
CA GLN A 507 -13.75 -11.37 -33.96
C GLN A 507 -12.23 -11.65 -33.92
N LEU A 508 -11.88 -12.88 -33.51
CA LEU A 508 -10.49 -13.31 -33.56
C LEU A 508 -10.03 -13.41 -35.01
N ASN A 509 -8.95 -12.73 -35.32
CA ASN A 509 -8.26 -12.79 -36.61
C ASN A 509 -6.76 -12.99 -36.32
N GLY A 510 -6.24 -14.15 -36.73
CA GLY A 510 -4.87 -14.54 -36.56
C GLY A 510 -4.17 -14.83 -37.89
N GLU A 511 -2.91 -14.42 -37.97
CA GLU A 511 -2.04 -14.66 -39.12
C GLU A 511 -0.79 -15.40 -38.68
N ALA A 512 -0.52 -16.53 -39.32
CA ALA A 512 0.72 -17.27 -39.22
C ALA A 512 1.30 -17.43 -40.64
N GLN A 513 2.58 -17.83 -40.74
CA GLN A 513 3.31 -17.84 -42.01
C GLN A 513 2.55 -18.55 -43.19
N LYS A 514 1.84 -19.62 -42.91
CA LYS A 514 1.13 -20.43 -43.93
C LYS A 514 -0.36 -20.67 -43.60
N LEU A 515 -0.85 -20.02 -42.53
CA LEU A 515 -2.22 -20.20 -42.03
C LEU A 515 -2.83 -18.88 -41.65
N SER A 516 -4.13 -18.75 -41.81
CA SER A 516 -4.93 -17.71 -41.16
C SER A 516 -5.97 -18.34 -40.25
N LEU A 517 -6.30 -17.68 -39.15
CA LEU A 517 -7.21 -18.13 -38.13
C LEU A 517 -8.30 -17.10 -37.94
N THR A 518 -9.54 -17.52 -37.91
CA THR A 518 -10.66 -16.69 -37.51
C THR A 518 -11.51 -17.45 -36.50
N GLY A 519 -12.23 -16.74 -35.61
CA GLY A 519 -13.11 -17.44 -34.70
C GLY A 519 -13.55 -16.66 -33.49
N ALA A 520 -14.01 -17.40 -32.50
CA ALA A 520 -14.48 -16.90 -31.21
C ALA A 520 -14.32 -17.97 -30.15
N GLY A 521 -14.49 -17.58 -28.88
CA GLY A 521 -14.44 -18.53 -27.77
C GLY A 521 -14.76 -17.91 -26.43
N THR A 522 -14.75 -18.73 -25.40
CA THR A 522 -15.00 -18.35 -24.03
C THR A 522 -13.96 -18.94 -23.09
N VAL A 523 -13.58 -18.16 -22.08
CA VAL A 523 -12.76 -18.61 -20.95
C VAL A 523 -13.52 -18.32 -19.68
N THR A 524 -13.81 -19.34 -18.89
CA THR A 524 -14.55 -19.21 -17.64
C THR A 524 -13.58 -19.35 -16.46
N MET A 525 -13.23 -18.24 -15.83
CA MET A 525 -12.25 -18.20 -14.73
C MET A 525 -12.67 -19.03 -13.50
N PRO A 526 -13.94 -19.06 -13.05
CA PRO A 526 -14.33 -19.86 -11.89
C PRO A 526 -14.12 -21.36 -12.07
N THR A 527 -14.37 -21.89 -13.27
CA THR A 527 -14.27 -23.33 -13.59
C THR A 527 -12.98 -23.69 -14.31
N GLU A 528 -12.14 -22.71 -14.61
CA GLU A 528 -10.90 -22.88 -15.38
C GLU A 528 -11.13 -23.53 -16.75
N ALA A 529 -12.31 -23.31 -17.31
CA ALA A 529 -12.71 -23.91 -18.58
C ALA A 529 -12.48 -22.97 -19.76
N LEU A 530 -12.11 -23.56 -20.90
CA LEU A 530 -11.91 -22.89 -22.17
C LEU A 530 -12.69 -23.61 -23.24
N ASP A 531 -13.37 -22.88 -24.12
CA ASP A 531 -13.99 -23.41 -25.36
C ASP A 531 -13.78 -22.41 -26.50
N MET A 532 -12.90 -22.75 -27.42
CA MET A 532 -12.56 -21.94 -28.59
C MET A 532 -13.02 -22.64 -29.88
N GLN A 533 -13.70 -21.92 -30.71
CA GLN A 533 -14.11 -22.36 -32.03
C GLN A 533 -13.40 -21.50 -33.09
N LEU A 534 -12.47 -22.11 -33.76
CA LEU A 534 -11.62 -21.47 -34.76
C LEU A 534 -11.86 -22.07 -36.14
N ALA A 535 -11.71 -21.26 -37.15
CA ALA A 535 -11.65 -21.66 -38.55
C ALA A 535 -10.23 -21.41 -39.05
N VAL A 536 -9.55 -22.48 -39.45
CA VAL A 536 -8.17 -22.43 -39.94
C VAL A 536 -8.19 -22.49 -41.47
N LYS A 537 -7.66 -21.48 -42.13
CA LYS A 537 -7.48 -21.42 -43.57
C LYS A 537 -6.00 -21.60 -43.92
N ILE A 538 -5.73 -22.43 -44.91
CA ILE A 538 -4.37 -22.73 -45.37
C ILE A 538 -4.02 -21.77 -46.50
N ASN A 539 -2.96 -21.00 -46.35
CA ASN A 539 -2.52 -20.00 -47.34
C ASN A 539 -1.37 -20.48 -48.23
N GLY A 540 -0.85 -21.70 -48.00
CA GLY A 540 0.24 -22.27 -48.80
C GLY A 540 1.06 -23.32 -48.04
N GLY A 541 2.18 -23.75 -48.64
CA GLY A 541 3.15 -24.67 -48.02
C GLY A 541 2.85 -26.16 -48.18
N TRP A 542 2.11 -26.52 -49.23
CA TRP A 542 1.78 -27.89 -49.56
C TRP A 542 2.20 -28.24 -50.98
N LYS A 543 2.72 -29.47 -51.18
CA LYS A 543 3.06 -30.09 -52.46
C LYS A 543 2.21 -31.34 -52.68
N GLY A 544 1.87 -31.64 -53.93
CA GLY A 544 1.12 -32.83 -54.28
C GLY A 544 0.00 -32.56 -55.25
N ASP A 545 -1.18 -33.15 -55.05
CA ASP A 545 -2.33 -32.98 -55.90
C ASP A 545 -2.85 -31.52 -55.85
N ASP A 546 -2.68 -30.76 -56.95
CA ASP A 546 -3.07 -29.35 -57.08
C ASP A 546 -4.53 -29.09 -56.74
N ARG A 547 -5.42 -30.05 -56.97
CA ARG A 547 -6.85 -29.93 -56.69
C ARG A 547 -7.15 -30.02 -55.21
N LEU A 548 -6.46 -30.91 -54.53
CA LEU A 548 -6.58 -31.02 -53.07
C LEU A 548 -5.98 -29.79 -52.38
N ILE A 549 -4.88 -29.26 -52.92
CA ILE A 549 -4.28 -28.02 -52.44
C ILE A 549 -5.23 -26.84 -52.62
N ALA A 550 -5.85 -26.69 -53.80
CA ALA A 550 -6.87 -25.67 -54.05
C ALA A 550 -8.08 -25.81 -53.12
N ALA A 551 -8.56 -27.03 -52.93
CA ALA A 551 -9.68 -27.31 -52.03
C ALA A 551 -9.38 -26.95 -50.55
N LEU A 552 -8.18 -27.23 -50.08
CA LEU A 552 -7.74 -26.83 -48.74
C LEU A 552 -7.56 -25.32 -48.59
N ALA A 553 -7.14 -24.63 -49.66
CA ALA A 553 -6.99 -23.17 -49.66
C ALA A 553 -8.33 -22.42 -49.69
N GLU A 554 -9.38 -23.04 -50.32
CA GLU A 554 -10.71 -22.45 -50.39
C GLU A 554 -11.56 -22.72 -49.14
N SER A 555 -11.31 -23.84 -48.45
CA SER A 555 -12.13 -24.31 -47.32
C SER A 555 -11.47 -24.04 -45.98
N ALA A 556 -12.21 -23.43 -45.07
CA ALA A 556 -11.76 -23.27 -43.69
C ALA A 556 -11.95 -24.58 -42.90
N ILE A 557 -10.91 -25.06 -42.25
CA ILE A 557 -10.90 -26.25 -41.40
C ILE A 557 -11.39 -25.88 -39.99
N PRO A 558 -12.49 -26.45 -39.49
CA PRO A 558 -12.94 -26.16 -38.14
C PRO A 558 -11.98 -26.78 -37.10
N LEU A 559 -11.48 -25.96 -36.19
CA LEU A 559 -10.66 -26.35 -35.05
C LEU A 559 -11.37 -25.94 -33.76
N ARG A 560 -11.73 -26.91 -32.95
CA ARG A 560 -12.24 -26.64 -31.60
C ARG A 560 -11.16 -26.99 -30.56
N ILE A 561 -10.88 -26.07 -29.66
CA ILE A 561 -9.98 -26.26 -28.51
C ILE A 561 -10.83 -26.08 -27.25
N TYR A 562 -10.90 -27.10 -26.40
CA TYR A 562 -11.81 -27.07 -25.23
C TYR A 562 -11.24 -27.85 -24.06
N GLY A 563 -11.84 -27.66 -22.89
CA GLY A 563 -11.48 -28.37 -21.67
C GLY A 563 -11.00 -27.42 -20.56
N ASN A 564 -10.32 -27.98 -19.57
CA ASN A 564 -9.66 -27.19 -18.52
C ASN A 564 -8.34 -26.64 -19.08
N TRP A 565 -7.99 -25.39 -18.75
CA TRP A 565 -6.77 -24.75 -19.27
C TRP A 565 -5.46 -25.43 -18.85
N GLN A 566 -5.49 -26.34 -17.86
CA GLN A 566 -4.35 -27.20 -17.51
C GLN A 566 -4.28 -28.47 -18.37
N SER A 567 -5.40 -28.88 -19.00
CA SER A 567 -5.50 -30.11 -19.81
C SER A 567 -6.42 -29.86 -21.01
N LEU A 568 -5.89 -29.16 -22.03
CA LEU A 568 -6.64 -28.82 -23.24
C LEU A 568 -6.81 -30.02 -24.16
N GLN A 569 -7.99 -30.14 -24.72
CA GLN A 569 -8.35 -31.08 -25.78
C GLN A 569 -8.61 -30.31 -27.07
N TYR A 570 -8.46 -30.98 -28.22
CA TYR A 570 -8.77 -30.38 -29.51
C TYR A 570 -9.45 -31.34 -30.44
N SER A 571 -10.26 -30.81 -31.33
CA SER A 571 -10.92 -31.54 -32.43
C SER A 571 -10.65 -30.83 -33.75
N LEU A 572 -10.13 -31.57 -34.74
CA LEU A 572 -9.76 -31.04 -36.04
C LEU A 572 -10.21 -32.06 -37.13
N PRO A 573 -11.47 -32.04 -37.60
CA PRO A 573 -12.08 -33.06 -38.51
C PRO A 573 -11.68 -32.82 -39.96
N VAL A 574 -10.39 -32.93 -40.32
CA VAL A 574 -9.90 -32.75 -41.70
C VAL A 574 -10.43 -33.84 -42.65
N ASP A 575 -10.52 -35.08 -42.18
CA ASP A 575 -10.97 -36.22 -42.96
C ASP A 575 -12.38 -36.03 -43.55
N GLN A 576 -13.29 -35.50 -42.73
CA GLN A 576 -14.66 -35.26 -43.16
C GLN A 576 -14.74 -34.17 -44.23
N LEU A 577 -13.89 -33.17 -44.12
CA LEU A 577 -13.82 -32.06 -45.06
C LEU A 577 -13.27 -32.53 -46.42
N LEU A 578 -12.17 -33.27 -46.41
CA LEU A 578 -11.57 -33.81 -47.63
C LEU A 578 -12.50 -34.81 -48.34
N ARG A 579 -13.18 -35.69 -47.61
CA ARG A 579 -14.18 -36.62 -48.19
C ARG A 579 -15.33 -35.89 -48.86
N ARG A 580 -15.94 -34.91 -48.21
CA ARG A 580 -17.02 -34.09 -48.81
C ARG A 580 -16.54 -33.38 -50.08
N GLN A 581 -15.34 -32.81 -50.08
CA GLN A 581 -14.79 -32.11 -51.24
C GLN A 581 -14.54 -33.07 -52.44
N ILE A 582 -14.05 -34.28 -52.15
CA ILE A 582 -13.88 -35.32 -53.18
C ILE A 582 -15.21 -35.76 -53.71
N GLU A 583 -16.23 -35.97 -52.88
CA GLU A 583 -17.61 -36.32 -53.28
C GLU A 583 -18.25 -35.22 -54.10
N ASP A 584 -18.16 -33.95 -53.69
CA ASP A 584 -18.72 -32.82 -54.40
C ASP A 584 -18.03 -32.59 -55.77
N THR A 585 -16.71 -32.77 -55.79
CA THR A 585 -15.96 -32.73 -57.08
C THR A 585 -16.36 -33.87 -58.02
N ALA A 586 -16.52 -35.06 -57.45
CA ALA A 586 -16.98 -36.23 -58.25
C ALA A 586 -18.41 -36.01 -58.75
N LYS A 587 -19.33 -35.53 -57.94
CA LYS A 587 -20.69 -35.15 -58.32
C LYS A 587 -20.70 -34.05 -59.38
N SER A 588 -19.91 -32.99 -59.21
CA SER A 588 -19.82 -31.93 -60.22
C SER A 588 -19.31 -32.42 -61.58
N ARG A 589 -18.26 -33.26 -61.56
CA ARG A 589 -17.74 -33.88 -62.78
C ARG A 589 -18.75 -34.81 -63.44
N LEU A 590 -19.46 -35.60 -62.66
CA LEU A 590 -20.48 -36.46 -63.11
C LEU A 590 -21.64 -35.66 -63.76
N ASN A 591 -22.04 -34.56 -63.11
CA ASN A 591 -23.04 -33.65 -63.67
C ASN A 591 -22.56 -32.99 -64.96
N GLN A 592 -21.32 -32.51 -65.03
CA GLN A 592 -20.73 -31.95 -66.26
C GLN A 592 -20.62 -33.01 -67.39
N TRP A 593 -20.28 -34.25 -67.04
CA TRP A 593 -20.26 -35.34 -68.03
C TRP A 593 -21.66 -35.66 -68.50
N ILE A 594 -22.69 -35.74 -67.66
CA ILE A 594 -24.09 -35.92 -67.97
C ILE A 594 -24.57 -34.80 -68.89
N ASP A 595 -24.26 -33.55 -68.60
CA ASP A 595 -24.67 -32.37 -69.36
C ASP A 595 -24.01 -32.33 -70.77
N ARG A 596 -22.76 -32.80 -70.91
CA ARG A 596 -22.05 -32.90 -72.19
C ARG A 596 -22.52 -34.11 -73.05
N ASN A 597 -23.12 -35.13 -72.46
CA ASN A 597 -23.51 -36.36 -73.11
C ASN A 597 -25.01 -36.62 -72.99
N GLN A 598 -25.84 -35.60 -73.08
CA GLN A 598 -27.31 -35.69 -72.91
C GLN A 598 -27.98 -36.61 -73.87
N SER A 599 -27.38 -36.93 -75.05
CA SER A 599 -27.86 -37.88 -76.04
C SER A 599 -27.53 -39.35 -75.72
N ASN A 600 -26.78 -39.64 -74.67
CA ASN A 600 -26.36 -41.00 -74.30
C ASN A 600 -27.30 -41.59 -73.25
N GLU A 601 -27.84 -42.77 -73.51
CA GLU A 601 -28.78 -43.50 -72.62
C GLU A 601 -28.28 -43.70 -71.22
N LYS A 602 -26.94 -43.96 -71.04
CA LYS A 602 -26.31 -44.09 -69.75
C LYS A 602 -26.27 -42.75 -68.94
N ALA A 603 -26.13 -41.61 -69.61
CA ALA A 603 -26.17 -40.30 -68.98
C ALA A 603 -27.57 -39.95 -68.45
N GLN A 604 -28.63 -40.35 -69.19
CA GLN A 604 -30.00 -40.15 -68.75
C GLN A 604 -30.41 -41.08 -67.61
N GLN A 605 -29.90 -42.30 -67.53
CA GLN A 605 -30.13 -43.23 -66.43
C GLN A 605 -29.41 -42.72 -65.12
N LEU A 606 -28.20 -42.26 -65.24
CA LEU A 606 -27.42 -41.64 -64.11
C LEU A 606 -28.10 -40.36 -63.63
N LYS A 607 -28.65 -39.52 -64.52
CA LYS A 607 -29.39 -38.31 -64.11
C LYS A 607 -30.61 -38.63 -63.25
N LYS A 608 -31.38 -39.72 -63.66
CA LYS A 608 -32.51 -40.20 -62.87
C LYS A 608 -32.13 -40.81 -61.50
N GLN A 609 -30.94 -41.41 -61.37
CA GLN A 609 -30.44 -41.96 -60.11
C GLN A 609 -29.93 -40.88 -59.13
N LEU A 610 -29.38 -39.78 -59.65
CA LEU A 610 -28.92 -38.64 -58.84
C LEU A 610 -30.05 -37.73 -58.36
N GLN A 611 -31.24 -37.79 -58.94
CA GLN A 611 -32.45 -37.06 -58.56
C GLN A 611 -33.33 -37.81 -57.53
N ARG A 612 -32.99 -39.04 -57.19
CA ARG A 612 -33.57 -39.83 -56.09
C ARG A 612 -32.64 -39.77 -54.85
#